data_db6d246859d864e9687e3c6c53e2680e
#
_entry.id   db6d246859d864e9687e3c6c53e2680e
#
_cell.length_a   1.000
_cell.length_b   1.000
_cell.length_c   1.000
_cell.angle_alpha   90.00
_cell.angle_beta   90.00
_cell.angle_gamma   90.00
#
_symmetry.space_group_name_H-M   'P 1'
#
loop_
_entity.id
_entity.type
_entity.pdbx_description
1 polymer ?
#
loop_
_entity_poly.entity_id
_entity_poly.type
_entity_poly.pdbx_seq_one_letter_code
_entity_poly.pdbx_strand_id
1 'polypeptide(L)'
;MTRDLIIERLIKKIVMIKKYKAKVSYGMLIFIFLVFFGPVSFEVLNDGIQSEFYVLLGVLIPSFVFILYMFLKTEYYIEENLLKIKCGLLFNKSIEIHKIKKISKTNSLISSPAPSFDRIEITYGEYDEIILSPKDKLTLAKDLTTIHPAIENNVTED
;
A
#
# COMPACT_ATOMS: atom_id res chain seq x y z
N MET A 1 -15.28 -27.02 -29.24
CA MET A 1 -14.99 -25.62 -29.62
C MET A 1 -15.22 -24.60 -28.49
N THR A 2 -16.22 -24.76 -27.63
CA THR A 2 -16.53 -23.78 -26.55
C THR A 2 -15.66 -23.89 -25.28
N ARG A 3 -15.21 -25.10 -24.91
CA ARG A 3 -14.40 -25.32 -23.68
C ARG A 3 -12.98 -24.77 -23.82
N ASP A 4 -12.37 -24.96 -25.01
CA ASP A 4 -10.99 -24.50 -25.25
C ASP A 4 -10.92 -22.98 -25.29
N LEU A 5 -11.92 -22.30 -25.85
CA LEU A 5 -12.06 -20.83 -25.83
C LEU A 5 -12.26 -20.27 -24.42
N ILE A 6 -12.98 -20.99 -23.55
CA ILE A 6 -13.17 -20.60 -22.16
C ILE A 6 -11.86 -20.78 -21.38
N ILE A 7 -11.17 -21.91 -21.61
CA ILE A 7 -9.87 -22.19 -20.98
C ILE A 7 -8.82 -21.15 -21.42
N GLU A 8 -8.73 -20.84 -22.71
CA GLU A 8 -7.84 -19.78 -23.21
C GLU A 8 -8.17 -18.41 -22.60
N ARG A 9 -9.44 -18.04 -22.48
CA ARG A 9 -9.85 -16.78 -21.84
C ARG A 9 -9.49 -16.78 -20.35
N LEU A 10 -9.69 -17.89 -19.65
CA LEU A 10 -9.30 -18.02 -18.24
C LEU A 10 -7.79 -17.96 -18.06
N ILE A 11 -7.03 -18.66 -18.90
CA ILE A 11 -5.56 -18.61 -18.89
C ILE A 11 -5.08 -17.19 -19.19
N LYS A 12 -5.64 -16.53 -20.21
CA LYS A 12 -5.32 -15.15 -20.57
C LYS A 12 -5.67 -14.18 -19.46
N LYS A 13 -6.78 -14.39 -18.76
CA LYS A 13 -7.19 -13.61 -17.61
C LYS A 13 -6.26 -13.82 -16.40
N ILE A 14 -5.81 -15.06 -16.15
CA ILE A 14 -4.86 -15.40 -15.07
C ILE A 14 -3.46 -14.84 -15.39
N VAL A 15 -3.03 -14.91 -16.65
CA VAL A 15 -1.72 -14.40 -17.10
C VAL A 15 -1.67 -12.85 -17.07
N MET A 16 -2.81 -12.16 -17.12
CA MET A 16 -2.88 -10.69 -17.10
C MET A 16 -2.96 -10.08 -15.70
N ILE A 17 -2.98 -10.89 -14.64
CA ILE A 17 -2.94 -10.39 -13.26
C ILE A 17 -1.50 -10.27 -12.81
N LYS A 18 -0.96 -9.06 -12.83
CA LYS A 18 0.35 -8.77 -12.23
C LYS A 18 0.18 -8.29 -10.80
N LYS A 19 0.86 -8.97 -9.88
CA LYS A 19 0.81 -8.67 -8.44
C LYS A 19 2.10 -8.00 -7.98
N TYR A 20 1.97 -6.90 -7.28
CA TYR A 20 3.06 -6.16 -6.64
C TYR A 20 2.82 -6.10 -5.12
N LYS A 21 3.83 -6.47 -4.36
CA LYS A 21 3.80 -6.33 -2.90
C LYS A 21 4.18 -4.90 -2.51
N ALA A 22 3.59 -4.41 -1.43
CA ALA A 22 4.05 -3.17 -0.84
C ALA A 22 5.43 -3.35 -0.19
N LYS A 23 6.24 -2.30 -0.26
CA LYS A 23 7.49 -2.17 0.50
C LYS A 23 7.12 -1.74 1.92
N VAL A 24 7.50 -2.53 2.90
CA VAL A 24 7.36 -2.20 4.31
C VAL A 24 8.70 -1.71 4.83
N SER A 25 8.74 -0.48 5.34
CA SER A 25 9.95 0.10 5.92
C SER A 25 10.05 -0.24 7.40
N TYR A 26 11.14 -0.88 7.81
CA TYR A 26 11.44 -1.14 9.23
C TYR A 26 11.49 0.16 10.05
N GLY A 27 12.04 1.24 9.49
CA GLY A 27 12.05 2.55 10.14
C GLY A 27 10.64 3.07 10.44
N MET A 28 9.69 2.85 9.54
CA MET A 28 8.29 3.22 9.76
C MET A 28 7.64 2.34 10.85
N LEU A 29 7.95 1.06 10.89
CA LEU A 29 7.44 0.17 11.96
C LEU A 29 8.00 0.56 13.32
N ILE A 30 9.29 0.88 13.42
CA ILE A 30 9.93 1.37 14.64
C ILE A 30 9.30 2.70 15.08
N PHE A 31 9.08 3.62 14.14
CA PHE A 31 8.44 4.90 14.43
C PHE A 31 7.03 4.71 15.02
N ILE A 32 6.21 3.86 14.40
CA ILE A 32 4.87 3.55 14.90
C ILE A 32 4.95 2.88 16.28
N PHE A 33 5.89 1.95 16.47
CA PHE A 33 6.11 1.31 17.76
C PHE A 33 6.44 2.34 18.85
N LEU A 34 7.35 3.27 18.56
CA LEU A 34 7.72 4.34 19.50
C LEU A 34 6.56 5.29 19.81
N VAL A 35 5.73 5.63 18.82
CA VAL A 35 4.54 6.45 19.03
C VAL A 35 3.51 5.74 19.91
N PHE A 36 3.31 4.43 19.75
CA PHE A 36 2.34 3.65 20.52
C PHE A 36 2.81 3.37 21.95
N PHE A 37 4.06 2.94 22.09
CA PHE A 37 4.59 2.44 23.36
C PHE A 37 5.54 3.40 24.07
N GLY A 38 6.05 4.42 23.40
CA GLY A 38 6.95 5.41 23.98
C GLY A 38 6.34 6.16 25.17
N PRO A 39 5.14 6.77 25.04
CA PRO A 39 4.47 7.45 26.16
C PRO A 39 4.22 6.52 27.34
N VAL A 40 3.77 5.31 27.07
CA VAL A 40 3.51 4.28 28.10
C VAL A 40 4.78 3.90 28.82
N SER A 41 5.87 3.69 28.09
CA SER A 41 7.18 3.36 28.68
C SER A 41 7.72 4.49 29.57
N PHE A 42 7.53 5.74 29.13
CA PHE A 42 7.95 6.91 29.90
C PHE A 42 7.18 7.04 31.23
N GLU A 43 5.87 6.80 31.21
CA GLU A 43 5.02 6.85 32.40
C GLU A 43 5.37 5.72 33.39
N VAL A 44 5.60 4.51 32.89
CA VAL A 44 6.06 3.38 33.71
C VAL A 44 7.37 3.66 34.43
N LEU A 45 8.31 4.33 33.75
CA LEU A 45 9.61 4.67 34.34
C LEU A 45 9.52 5.71 35.44
N ASN A 46 8.54 6.65 35.39
CA ASN A 46 8.36 7.70 36.38
C ASN A 46 7.49 7.27 37.57
N ASP A 47 6.36 6.63 37.29
CA ASP A 47 5.31 6.38 38.29
C ASP A 47 5.15 4.88 38.63
N GLY A 48 5.91 4.02 37.98
CA GLY A 48 5.81 2.56 38.14
C GLY A 48 4.59 1.95 37.45
N ILE A 49 4.42 0.64 37.62
CA ILE A 49 3.31 -0.10 37.00
C ILE A 49 2.06 0.03 37.86
N GLN A 50 1.03 0.66 37.32
CA GLN A 50 -0.29 0.80 37.94
C GLN A 50 -1.32 -0.14 37.28
N SER A 51 -2.47 -0.36 37.88
CA SER A 51 -3.52 -1.25 37.37
C SER A 51 -4.08 -0.79 36.01
N GLU A 52 -4.14 0.54 35.80
CA GLU A 52 -4.61 1.16 34.56
C GLU A 52 -3.75 0.80 33.34
N PHE A 53 -2.48 0.44 33.58
CA PHE A 53 -1.58 -0.01 32.51
C PHE A 53 -2.07 -1.27 31.81
N TYR A 54 -2.61 -2.22 32.53
CA TYR A 54 -3.09 -3.46 31.92
C TYR A 54 -4.26 -3.21 30.97
N VAL A 55 -5.15 -2.28 31.32
CA VAL A 55 -6.26 -1.87 30.46
C VAL A 55 -5.73 -1.16 29.21
N LEU A 56 -4.78 -0.23 29.36
CA LEU A 56 -4.15 0.50 28.27
C LEU A 56 -3.43 -0.45 27.31
N LEU A 57 -2.62 -1.37 27.82
CA LEU A 57 -1.93 -2.39 27.01
C LEU A 57 -2.91 -3.32 26.30
N GLY A 58 -4.03 -3.67 26.96
CA GLY A 58 -5.11 -4.47 26.40
C GLY A 58 -5.75 -3.83 25.15
N VAL A 59 -5.67 -2.52 24.99
CA VAL A 59 -6.14 -1.79 23.80
C VAL A 59 -5.00 -1.54 22.82
N LEU A 60 -3.82 -1.13 23.30
CA LEU A 60 -2.68 -0.78 22.44
C LEU A 60 -2.13 -1.98 21.67
N ILE A 61 -1.98 -3.12 22.32
CA ILE A 61 -1.40 -4.31 21.67
C ILE A 61 -2.28 -4.79 20.50
N PRO A 62 -3.60 -5.02 20.65
CA PRO A 62 -4.45 -5.40 19.51
C PRO A 62 -4.48 -4.34 18.41
N SER A 63 -4.49 -3.05 18.77
CA SER A 63 -4.46 -1.96 17.80
C SER A 63 -3.16 -1.95 16.99
N PHE A 64 -2.03 -2.13 17.65
CA PHE A 64 -0.72 -2.23 17.00
C PHE A 64 -0.62 -3.46 16.08
N VAL A 65 -1.06 -4.64 16.56
CA VAL A 65 -1.11 -5.86 15.76
C VAL A 65 -1.99 -5.68 14.53
N PHE A 66 -3.11 -4.99 14.66
CA PHE A 66 -4.01 -4.69 13.56
C PHE A 66 -3.34 -3.79 12.50
N ILE A 67 -2.62 -2.73 12.93
CA ILE A 67 -1.86 -1.87 12.02
C ILE A 67 -0.75 -2.66 11.30
N LEU A 68 -0.01 -3.50 12.01
CA LEU A 68 0.99 -4.39 11.41
C LEU A 68 0.36 -5.31 10.36
N TYR A 69 -0.79 -5.91 10.68
CA TYR A 69 -1.53 -6.75 9.73
C TYR A 69 -1.89 -5.97 8.46
N MET A 70 -2.44 -4.76 8.60
CA MET A 70 -2.78 -3.91 7.47
C MET A 70 -1.57 -3.62 6.58
N PHE A 71 -0.42 -3.30 7.17
CA PHE A 71 0.80 -2.98 6.43
C PHE A 71 1.38 -4.20 5.71
N LEU A 72 1.44 -5.35 6.39
CA LEU A 72 1.97 -6.58 5.81
C LEU A 72 1.07 -7.16 4.71
N LYS A 73 -0.23 -6.85 4.75
CA LYS A 73 -1.23 -7.31 3.78
C LYS A 73 -1.59 -6.26 2.73
N THR A 74 -0.71 -5.27 2.51
CA THR A 74 -0.88 -4.30 1.44
C THR A 74 -0.30 -4.85 0.14
N GLU A 75 -1.12 -4.92 -0.89
CA GLU A 75 -0.79 -5.48 -2.19
C GLU A 75 -1.44 -4.65 -3.31
N TYR A 76 -0.78 -4.59 -4.45
CA TYR A 76 -1.25 -3.91 -5.64
C TYR A 76 -1.38 -4.92 -6.78
N TYR A 77 -2.42 -4.79 -7.58
CA TYR A 77 -2.67 -5.68 -8.71
C TYR A 77 -2.98 -4.87 -9.96
N ILE A 78 -2.37 -5.24 -11.06
CA ILE A 78 -2.82 -4.81 -12.39
C ILE A 78 -3.64 -5.95 -12.94
N GLU A 79 -4.93 -5.72 -13.15
CA GLU A 79 -5.86 -6.68 -13.73
C GLU A 79 -6.57 -6.03 -14.91
N GLU A 80 -6.26 -6.49 -16.12
CA GLU A 80 -6.75 -5.90 -17.37
C GLU A 80 -6.44 -4.39 -17.44
N ASN A 81 -7.45 -3.54 -17.34
CA ASN A 81 -7.35 -2.07 -17.39
C ASN A 81 -7.52 -1.41 -16.00
N LEU A 82 -7.43 -2.18 -14.92
CA LEU A 82 -7.64 -1.71 -13.56
C LEU A 82 -6.37 -1.86 -12.72
N LEU A 83 -6.00 -0.80 -12.03
CA LEU A 83 -5.07 -0.83 -10.92
C LEU A 83 -5.87 -1.03 -9.63
N LYS A 84 -5.75 -2.22 -9.04
CA LYS A 84 -6.41 -2.57 -7.77
C LYS A 84 -5.43 -2.43 -6.62
N ILE A 85 -5.84 -1.70 -5.61
CA ILE A 85 -5.06 -1.42 -4.40
C ILE A 85 -5.79 -2.07 -3.24
N LYS A 86 -5.14 -3.04 -2.61
CA LYS A 86 -5.70 -3.79 -1.50
C LYS A 86 -4.84 -3.63 -0.26
N CYS A 87 -5.41 -3.09 0.81
CA CYS A 87 -4.72 -2.90 2.08
C CYS A 87 -5.48 -3.64 3.18
N GLY A 88 -4.98 -4.83 3.52
CA GLY A 88 -5.63 -5.73 4.47
C GLY A 88 -7.07 -6.07 4.07
N LEU A 89 -7.99 -5.97 5.06
CA LEU A 89 -9.42 -6.23 4.87
C LEU A 89 -10.25 -4.96 4.64
N LEU A 90 -9.77 -3.80 5.06
CA LEU A 90 -10.57 -2.58 5.15
C LEU A 90 -10.51 -1.71 3.90
N PHE A 91 -9.39 -1.72 3.18
CA PHE A 91 -9.21 -0.82 2.06
C PHE A 91 -9.05 -1.61 0.75
N ASN A 92 -9.99 -1.36 -0.16
CA ASN A 92 -9.96 -1.92 -1.50
C ASN A 92 -10.41 -0.84 -2.49
N LYS A 93 -9.47 -0.35 -3.32
CA LYS A 93 -9.73 0.67 -4.33
C LYS A 93 -9.32 0.17 -5.71
N SER A 94 -10.15 0.41 -6.70
CA SER A 94 -9.86 0.11 -8.10
C SER A 94 -9.82 1.42 -8.90
N ILE A 95 -8.77 1.62 -9.67
CA ILE A 95 -8.54 2.79 -10.51
C ILE A 95 -8.42 2.33 -11.95
N GLU A 96 -9.16 2.93 -12.85
CA GLU A 96 -9.05 2.68 -14.28
C GLU A 96 -7.72 3.26 -14.80
N ILE A 97 -6.88 2.42 -15.41
CA ILE A 97 -5.53 2.82 -15.81
C ILE A 97 -5.55 3.97 -16.83
N HIS A 98 -6.57 4.02 -17.69
CA HIS A 98 -6.70 5.13 -18.67
C HIS A 98 -7.09 6.48 -18.03
N LYS A 99 -7.52 6.50 -16.77
CA LYS A 99 -7.72 7.75 -16.01
C LYS A 99 -6.47 8.24 -15.30
N ILE A 100 -5.41 7.44 -15.27
CA ILE A 100 -4.14 7.83 -14.68
C ILE A 100 -3.46 8.84 -15.59
N LYS A 101 -3.09 9.99 -15.03
CA LYS A 101 -2.43 11.09 -15.76
C LYS A 101 -0.93 11.09 -15.51
N LYS A 102 -0.53 10.90 -14.25
CA LYS A 102 0.86 11.05 -13.84
C LYS A 102 1.25 10.06 -12.74
N ILE A 103 2.48 9.62 -12.78
CA ILE A 103 3.14 8.84 -11.72
C ILE A 103 4.41 9.58 -11.35
N SER A 104 4.58 9.97 -10.09
CA SER A 104 5.76 10.70 -9.61
C SER A 104 6.23 10.14 -8.27
N LYS A 105 7.51 10.36 -7.94
CA LYS A 105 8.04 10.11 -6.61
C LYS A 105 7.50 11.15 -5.63
N THR A 106 7.14 10.75 -4.42
CA THR A 106 6.60 11.66 -3.40
C THR A 106 7.16 11.33 -2.02
N ASN A 107 7.35 12.37 -1.21
CA ASN A 107 7.67 12.26 0.21
C ASN A 107 6.45 12.57 1.11
N SER A 108 5.29 12.78 0.51
CA SER A 108 4.06 13.07 1.27
C SER A 108 3.69 11.90 2.18
N LEU A 109 3.34 12.22 3.43
CA LEU A 109 2.89 11.25 4.43
C LEU A 109 1.36 11.19 4.53
N ILE A 110 0.67 12.06 3.80
CA ILE A 110 -0.78 12.27 3.91
C ILE A 110 -1.53 11.22 3.08
N SER A 111 -2.62 10.71 3.61
CA SER A 111 -3.67 9.92 2.92
C SER A 111 -3.21 8.66 2.19
N SER A 112 -2.37 7.82 2.81
CA SER A 112 -1.82 6.72 2.06
C SER A 112 -1.85 5.37 2.78
N PRO A 113 -2.32 4.30 2.12
CA PRO A 113 -2.07 2.93 2.55
C PRO A 113 -0.63 2.47 2.24
N ALA A 114 0.35 3.38 2.24
CA ALA A 114 1.74 3.10 1.89
C ALA A 114 2.58 2.84 3.15
N PRO A 115 2.95 1.58 3.45
CA PRO A 115 3.69 1.21 4.66
C PRO A 115 5.21 1.49 4.59
N SER A 116 5.64 2.43 3.75
CA SER A 116 7.05 2.80 3.58
C SER A 116 7.20 4.31 3.33
N PHE A 117 8.41 4.83 3.58
CA PHE A 117 8.79 6.20 3.19
C PHE A 117 9.17 6.31 1.70
N ASP A 118 9.53 5.20 1.05
CA ASP A 118 9.77 5.16 -0.40
C ASP A 118 8.44 5.00 -1.14
N ARG A 119 7.95 6.10 -1.72
CA ARG A 119 6.57 6.23 -2.19
C ARG A 119 6.51 6.78 -3.60
N ILE A 120 5.45 6.39 -4.29
CA ILE A 120 5.01 7.01 -5.53
C ILE A 120 3.59 7.54 -5.36
N GLU A 121 3.32 8.64 -6.04
CA GLU A 121 2.01 9.25 -6.13
C GLU A 121 1.46 9.03 -7.54
N ILE A 122 0.22 8.61 -7.61
CA ILE A 122 -0.52 8.43 -8.85
C ILE A 122 -1.65 9.44 -8.88
N THR A 123 -1.57 10.38 -9.81
CA THR A 123 -2.64 11.35 -10.09
C THR A 123 -3.56 10.76 -11.15
N TYR A 124 -4.87 10.76 -10.90
CA TYR A 124 -5.87 10.21 -11.80
C TYR A 124 -7.18 11.01 -11.72
N GLY A 125 -8.10 10.80 -12.67
CA GLY A 125 -9.35 11.57 -12.72
C GLY A 125 -9.12 13.07 -12.94
N GLU A 126 -9.88 13.92 -12.29
CA GLU A 126 -9.69 15.37 -12.37
C GLU A 126 -8.65 15.88 -11.39
N TYR A 127 -8.75 15.50 -10.11
CA TYR A 127 -7.93 16.00 -9.01
C TYR A 127 -7.61 14.92 -7.96
N ASP A 128 -7.86 13.67 -8.30
CA ASP A 128 -7.65 12.57 -7.37
C ASP A 128 -6.19 12.15 -7.35
N GLU A 129 -5.71 11.83 -6.14
CA GLU A 129 -4.37 11.33 -5.91
C GLU A 129 -4.42 10.08 -5.01
N ILE A 130 -3.48 9.18 -5.20
CA ILE A 130 -3.24 8.07 -4.31
C ILE A 130 -1.76 7.80 -4.20
N ILE A 131 -1.31 7.56 -2.97
CA ILE A 131 0.08 7.29 -2.70
C ILE A 131 0.25 5.79 -2.44
N LEU A 132 1.22 5.19 -3.10
CA LEU A 132 1.55 3.78 -3.03
C LEU A 132 3.02 3.62 -2.66
N SER A 133 3.38 2.49 -2.07
CA SER A 133 4.78 2.12 -1.82
C SER A 133 5.06 0.72 -2.37
N PRO A 134 5.05 0.51 -3.68
CA PRO A 134 5.38 -0.78 -4.25
C PRO A 134 6.85 -1.11 -4.00
N LYS A 135 7.15 -2.40 -3.77
CA LYS A 135 8.52 -2.87 -3.60
C LYS A 135 9.35 -2.62 -4.87
N ASP A 136 8.72 -2.75 -6.02
CA ASP A 136 9.30 -2.48 -7.34
C ASP A 136 8.49 -1.37 -8.04
N LYS A 137 8.82 -0.13 -7.71
CA LYS A 137 8.15 1.07 -8.21
C LYS A 137 8.36 1.27 -9.71
N LEU A 138 9.55 0.90 -10.22
CA LEU A 138 9.90 1.08 -11.63
C LEU A 138 9.14 0.11 -12.52
N THR A 139 9.07 -1.16 -12.13
CA THR A 139 8.32 -2.16 -12.88
C THR A 139 6.83 -1.86 -12.88
N LEU A 140 6.26 -1.42 -11.74
CA LEU A 140 4.86 -1.01 -11.66
C LEU A 140 4.59 0.18 -12.61
N ALA A 141 5.41 1.23 -12.54
CA ALA A 141 5.26 2.42 -13.39
C ALA A 141 5.42 2.07 -14.88
N LYS A 142 6.39 1.23 -15.24
CA LYS A 142 6.61 0.74 -16.61
C LYS A 142 5.42 -0.06 -17.12
N ASP A 143 4.86 -0.94 -16.31
CA ASP A 143 3.71 -1.75 -16.72
C ASP A 143 2.45 -0.89 -16.93
N LEU A 144 2.23 0.11 -16.06
CA LEU A 144 1.13 1.07 -16.22
C LEU A 144 1.30 1.90 -17.50
N THR A 145 2.50 2.40 -17.78
CA THR A 145 2.78 3.16 -19.03
C THR A 145 2.75 2.29 -20.28
N THR A 146 3.04 0.99 -20.17
CA THR A 146 2.89 0.05 -21.29
C THR A 146 1.41 -0.15 -21.67
N ILE A 147 0.51 -0.17 -20.66
CA ILE A 147 -0.94 -0.28 -20.90
C ILE A 147 -1.51 1.05 -21.40
N HIS A 148 -1.07 2.17 -20.84
CA HIS A 148 -1.52 3.51 -21.22
C HIS A 148 -0.33 4.45 -21.43
N PRO A 149 0.20 4.58 -22.68
CA PRO A 149 1.39 5.39 -22.98
C PRO A 149 1.25 6.90 -22.72
N ALA A 150 0.03 7.40 -22.55
CA ALA A 150 -0.22 8.81 -22.23
C ALA A 150 0.10 9.17 -20.76
N ILE A 151 0.42 8.20 -19.91
CA ILE A 151 0.81 8.46 -18.52
C ILE A 151 2.18 9.13 -18.47
N GLU A 152 2.24 10.30 -17.83
CA GLU A 152 3.51 10.98 -17.51
C GLU A 152 4.23 10.21 -16.39
N ASN A 153 5.34 9.56 -16.71
CA ASN A 153 6.12 8.78 -15.75
C ASN A 153 7.38 9.54 -15.31
N ASN A 154 7.37 10.02 -14.06
CA ASN A 154 8.48 10.74 -13.43
C ASN A 154 9.14 9.92 -12.31
N VAL A 155 9.02 8.58 -12.36
CA VAL A 155 9.68 7.68 -11.42
C VAL A 155 11.06 7.33 -11.97
N THR A 156 12.10 7.85 -11.32
CA THR A 156 13.52 7.59 -11.66
C THR A 156 14.14 6.58 -10.70
N GLU A 157 15.19 5.92 -11.15
CA GLU A 157 16.09 5.16 -10.26
C GLU A 157 16.81 6.14 -9.31
N ASP A 158 16.94 5.76 -8.04
CA ASP A 158 17.74 6.48 -7.03
C ASP A 158 19.20 6.04 -7.09
#